data_9cf732bc3243ab97e9cb663ea38b1901
#
_entry.id   9cf732bc3243ab97e9cb663ea38b1901
#
_cell.length_a   1.000
_cell.length_b   1.000
_cell.length_c   1.000
_cell.angle_alpha   90.00
_cell.angle_beta   90.00
_cell.angle_gamma   90.00
#
_symmetry.space_group_name_H-M   'P 1'
#
loop_
_entity.id
_entity.type
_entity.pdbx_description
1 polymer ?
#
loop_
_entity_poly.entity_id
_entity_poly.type
_entity_poly.pdbx_seq_one_letter_code
_entity_poly.pdbx_strand_id
1 'polypeptide(L)'
;MVISIKASNTVVMVRTVRLLIETMESEGMNYPLHLGVTEAGDGEDGRIKSAVGIGTLLADGIGDTIRVSLSEAPEAEIPVACKLVNYITARTGHKPITTPDVSLEQMAARERESCNCIGGNQQPVVIAEGVPQTGTRADFYYTHDRTVGGDIRSIVDFAHYHGENNSYPLFQMHELSALKSTPATVRFLQADTADLSQEIIGELSQESGIVLILSSRHTNPVGDLRAALARLTAANCKLPVVFMAEYEEKESEDLQVKAGADFGPFLLDNLIDGIFLRNNGNISSQRLTDYMFTILQAARKRFSKTEYISCPSCGRTMFDLQTTIARVKAATSHLTGLKIGIMGCIVNGPGEMADADYGYVGAGRDKVSLYKGKECIEKNIPEEMAIEKLIALIKAHGDWSDPS
;
A
#
# COMPACT_ATOMS: atom_id res chain seq x y z
N MET A 1 -24.99 15.41 14.80
CA MET A 1 -24.93 14.09 14.14
C MET A 1 -23.52 13.92 13.58
N VAL A 2 -22.92 12.72 13.67
CA VAL A 2 -21.64 12.39 13.03
C VAL A 2 -21.92 11.28 12.02
N ILE A 3 -21.41 11.39 10.82
CA ILE A 3 -21.59 10.37 9.77
C ILE A 3 -20.33 9.51 9.70
N SER A 4 -20.51 8.21 9.51
CA SER A 4 -19.40 7.27 9.41
C SER A 4 -19.69 6.22 8.36
N ILE A 5 -18.79 6.09 7.40
CA ILE A 5 -18.75 4.98 6.45
C ILE A 5 -17.45 4.22 6.68
N LYS A 6 -17.54 2.92 6.84
CA LYS A 6 -16.39 2.04 7.10
C LYS A 6 -16.46 0.82 6.22
N ALA A 7 -15.31 0.35 5.78
CA ALA A 7 -15.15 -0.91 5.07
C ALA A 7 -13.78 -1.51 5.36
N SER A 8 -13.64 -2.82 5.20
CA SER A 8 -12.35 -3.52 5.25
C SER A 8 -11.53 -3.29 3.97
N ASN A 9 -12.19 -2.98 2.86
CA ASN A 9 -11.56 -2.62 1.60
C ASN A 9 -11.25 -1.11 1.57
N THR A 10 -9.98 -0.75 1.57
CA THR A 10 -9.51 0.64 1.61
C THR A 10 -9.96 1.47 0.40
N VAL A 11 -9.97 0.87 -0.81
CA VAL A 11 -10.42 1.54 -2.04
C VAL A 11 -11.90 1.90 -1.94
N VAL A 12 -12.73 0.94 -1.49
CA VAL A 12 -14.18 1.15 -1.29
C VAL A 12 -14.39 2.23 -0.25
N MET A 13 -13.71 2.15 0.90
CA MET A 13 -13.86 3.10 1.99
C MET A 13 -13.52 4.54 1.54
N VAL A 14 -12.37 4.73 0.91
CA VAL A 14 -11.90 6.06 0.48
C VAL A 14 -12.84 6.65 -0.58
N ARG A 15 -13.18 5.88 -1.62
CA ARG A 15 -14.07 6.36 -2.70
C ARG A 15 -15.47 6.68 -2.19
N THR A 16 -16.02 5.85 -1.30
CA THR A 16 -17.36 6.07 -0.76
C THR A 16 -17.41 7.31 0.14
N VAL A 17 -16.36 7.56 0.95
CA VAL A 17 -16.30 8.77 1.77
C VAL A 17 -16.17 10.03 0.90
N ARG A 18 -15.35 10.01 -0.14
CA ARG A 18 -15.25 11.14 -1.10
C ARG A 18 -16.59 11.41 -1.77
N LEU A 19 -17.27 10.37 -2.28
CA LEU A 19 -18.61 10.50 -2.87
C LEU A 19 -19.64 11.04 -1.87
N LEU A 20 -19.56 10.62 -0.60
CA LEU A 20 -20.40 11.18 0.46
C LEU A 20 -20.20 12.68 0.62
N ILE A 21 -18.95 13.16 0.60
CA ILE A 21 -18.64 14.60 0.72
C ILE A 21 -19.20 15.37 -0.45
N GLU A 22 -18.94 14.93 -1.69
CA GLU A 22 -19.49 15.55 -2.90
C GLU A 22 -21.02 15.65 -2.83
N THR A 23 -21.67 14.58 -2.35
CA THR A 23 -23.14 14.56 -2.17
C THR A 23 -23.56 15.54 -1.07
N MET A 24 -22.88 15.56 0.08
CA MET A 24 -23.18 16.48 1.18
C MET A 24 -23.02 17.95 0.74
N GLU A 25 -21.96 18.27 0.02
CA GLU A 25 -21.73 19.63 -0.51
C GLU A 25 -22.83 20.04 -1.47
N SER A 26 -23.27 19.14 -2.39
CA SER A 26 -24.34 19.43 -3.33
C SER A 26 -25.70 19.69 -2.65
N GLU A 27 -25.93 19.06 -1.49
CA GLU A 27 -27.15 19.19 -0.68
C GLU A 27 -27.01 20.27 0.42
N GLY A 28 -25.89 21.01 0.47
CA GLY A 28 -25.63 22.04 1.47
C GLY A 28 -25.47 21.50 2.91
N MET A 29 -25.03 20.26 3.04
CA MET A 29 -24.79 19.59 4.31
C MET A 29 -23.34 19.71 4.74
N ASN A 30 -23.10 19.87 6.07
CA ASN A 30 -21.77 19.92 6.65
C ASN A 30 -21.76 19.15 7.98
N TYR A 31 -21.79 17.83 7.90
CA TYR A 31 -21.73 16.97 9.09
C TYR A 31 -20.31 16.46 9.33
N PRO A 32 -19.84 16.43 10.59
CA PRO A 32 -18.56 15.81 10.93
C PRO A 32 -18.50 14.35 10.49
N LEU A 33 -17.31 13.94 10.04
CA LEU A 33 -17.05 12.59 9.55
C LEU A 33 -16.16 11.80 10.51
N HIS A 34 -16.54 10.56 10.76
CA HIS A 34 -15.77 9.59 11.52
C HIS A 34 -15.21 8.52 10.59
N LEU A 35 -13.89 8.53 10.41
CA LEU A 35 -13.19 7.63 9.49
C LEU A 35 -12.76 6.34 10.18
N GLY A 36 -12.70 5.25 9.42
CA GLY A 36 -12.13 4.00 9.92
C GLY A 36 -12.07 2.92 8.85
N VAL A 37 -11.02 2.11 8.92
CA VAL A 37 -10.92 0.82 8.21
C VAL A 37 -11.30 -0.26 9.20
N THR A 38 -12.32 -1.04 8.88
CA THR A 38 -12.77 -2.17 9.74
C THR A 38 -11.99 -3.43 9.39
N GLU A 39 -11.88 -4.34 10.34
CA GLU A 39 -11.22 -5.64 10.17
C GLU A 39 -9.84 -5.48 9.47
N ALA A 40 -9.06 -4.51 9.94
CA ALA A 40 -7.78 -4.18 9.29
C ALA A 40 -6.74 -5.31 9.44
N GLY A 41 -6.92 -6.18 10.43
CA GLY A 41 -5.99 -7.26 10.75
C GLY A 41 -5.13 -6.94 11.97
N ASP A 42 -4.09 -7.72 12.17
CA ASP A 42 -3.14 -7.62 13.28
C ASP A 42 -1.75 -7.20 12.81
N GLY A 43 -0.89 -6.86 13.74
CA GLY A 43 0.52 -6.55 13.48
C GLY A 43 0.72 -5.45 12.45
N GLU A 44 1.65 -5.66 11.55
CA GLU A 44 1.99 -4.70 10.49
C GLU A 44 0.85 -4.50 9.48
N ASP A 45 0.09 -5.57 9.18
CA ASP A 45 -0.98 -5.51 8.19
C ASP A 45 -2.07 -4.53 8.63
N GLY A 46 -2.49 -4.61 9.89
CA GLY A 46 -3.52 -3.73 10.45
C GLY A 46 -3.08 -2.26 10.50
N ARG A 47 -1.83 -2.02 10.88
CA ARG A 47 -1.25 -0.67 10.96
C ARG A 47 -1.13 -0.02 9.59
N ILE A 48 -0.52 -0.72 8.64
CA ILE A 48 -0.34 -0.25 7.27
C ILE A 48 -1.69 -0.05 6.59
N LYS A 49 -2.62 -0.99 6.71
CA LYS A 49 -3.94 -0.90 6.09
C LYS A 49 -4.76 0.28 6.63
N SER A 50 -4.70 0.52 7.95
CA SER A 50 -5.32 1.68 8.57
C SER A 50 -4.68 2.99 8.08
N ALA A 51 -3.35 3.04 8.03
CA ALA A 51 -2.62 4.21 7.56
C ALA A 51 -2.88 4.51 6.08
N VAL A 52 -2.91 3.50 5.21
CA VAL A 52 -3.25 3.66 3.79
C VAL A 52 -4.66 4.23 3.62
N GLY A 53 -5.67 3.65 4.27
CA GLY A 53 -7.05 4.07 4.09
C GLY A 53 -7.37 5.40 4.77
N ILE A 54 -7.15 5.50 6.08
CA ILE A 54 -7.46 6.70 6.87
C ILE A 54 -6.50 7.83 6.48
N GLY A 55 -5.19 7.54 6.34
CA GLY A 55 -4.18 8.54 5.99
C GLY A 55 -4.44 9.21 4.65
N THR A 56 -4.99 8.48 3.67
CA THR A 56 -5.39 9.06 2.38
C THR A 56 -6.46 10.13 2.55
N LEU A 57 -7.52 9.85 3.30
CA LEU A 57 -8.58 10.82 3.54
C LEU A 57 -8.10 12.01 4.38
N LEU A 58 -7.28 11.77 5.40
CA LEU A 58 -6.67 12.85 6.19
C LEU A 58 -5.75 13.73 5.32
N ALA A 59 -5.02 13.16 4.37
CA ALA A 59 -4.20 13.92 3.41
C ALA A 59 -5.04 14.75 2.42
N ASP A 60 -6.31 14.36 2.21
CA ASP A 60 -7.31 15.14 1.45
C ASP A 60 -7.96 16.24 2.30
N GLY A 61 -7.63 16.34 3.60
CA GLY A 61 -8.30 17.25 4.54
C GLY A 61 -9.65 16.74 5.04
N ILE A 62 -9.94 15.45 4.89
CA ILE A 62 -11.20 14.81 5.21
C ILE A 62 -11.10 14.06 6.53
N GLY A 63 -12.04 14.30 7.45
CA GLY A 63 -12.21 13.56 8.70
C GLY A 63 -12.00 14.41 9.95
N ASP A 64 -12.96 14.30 10.86
CA ASP A 64 -12.96 15.02 12.15
C ASP A 64 -12.53 14.11 13.29
N THR A 65 -12.84 12.84 13.19
CA THR A 65 -12.43 11.79 14.13
C THR A 65 -12.05 10.52 13.38
N ILE A 66 -11.19 9.69 13.99
CA ILE A 66 -10.79 8.42 13.39
C ILE A 66 -10.94 7.25 14.37
N ARG A 67 -11.06 6.05 13.83
CA ARG A 67 -10.93 4.79 14.55
C ARG A 67 -9.96 3.86 13.80
N VAL A 68 -8.94 3.41 14.49
CA VAL A 68 -8.14 2.26 14.09
C VAL A 68 -8.81 1.00 14.63
N SER A 69 -8.81 -0.08 13.89
CA SER A 69 -9.43 -1.35 14.27
C SER A 69 -8.45 -2.49 14.04
N LEU A 70 -7.83 -2.97 15.10
CA LEU A 70 -6.83 -4.03 15.09
C LEU A 70 -7.37 -5.30 15.73
N SER A 71 -6.92 -6.47 15.25
CA SER A 71 -7.20 -7.76 15.87
C SER A 71 -6.22 -8.08 17.01
N GLU A 72 -5.99 -7.07 17.86
CA GLU A 72 -5.07 -7.07 18.98
C GLU A 72 -5.81 -6.63 20.27
N ALA A 73 -5.06 -6.45 21.37
CA ALA A 73 -5.61 -5.83 22.56
C ALA A 73 -6.09 -4.39 22.25
N PRO A 74 -7.26 -3.96 22.74
CA PRO A 74 -7.84 -2.65 22.40
C PRO A 74 -6.90 -1.46 22.65
N GLU A 75 -6.00 -1.58 23.62
CA GLU A 75 -5.01 -0.55 23.96
C GLU A 75 -4.01 -0.29 22.83
N ALA A 76 -3.78 -1.26 21.94
CA ALA A 76 -2.87 -1.13 20.81
C ALA A 76 -3.41 -0.17 19.72
N GLU A 77 -4.72 0.04 19.66
CA GLU A 77 -5.35 0.91 18.65
C GLU A 77 -5.03 2.39 18.86
N ILE A 78 -4.97 2.84 20.12
CA ILE A 78 -4.81 4.26 20.47
C ILE A 78 -3.46 4.83 20.03
N PRO A 79 -2.32 4.20 20.32
CA PRO A 79 -1.01 4.70 19.85
C PRO A 79 -0.94 4.83 18.33
N VAL A 80 -1.45 3.85 17.59
CA VAL A 80 -1.47 3.87 16.12
C VAL A 80 -2.31 5.02 15.59
N ALA A 81 -3.51 5.22 16.15
CA ALA A 81 -4.38 6.34 15.78
C ALA A 81 -3.72 7.69 16.07
N CYS A 82 -3.13 7.86 17.26
CA CYS A 82 -2.43 9.08 17.64
C CYS A 82 -1.22 9.36 16.74
N LYS A 83 -0.40 8.36 16.43
CA LYS A 83 0.74 8.50 15.52
C LYS A 83 0.30 8.97 14.13
N LEU A 84 -0.75 8.37 13.58
CA LEU A 84 -1.28 8.76 12.27
C LEU A 84 -1.78 10.20 12.25
N VAL A 85 -2.60 10.59 13.23
CA VAL A 85 -3.12 11.96 13.33
C VAL A 85 -1.98 12.96 13.52
N ASN A 86 -1.07 12.70 14.46
CA ASN A 86 0.06 13.58 14.74
C ASN A 86 0.95 13.76 13.51
N TYR A 87 1.19 12.68 12.77
CA TYR A 87 2.00 12.72 11.54
C TYR A 87 1.38 13.61 10.45
N ILE A 88 0.07 13.50 10.25
CA ILE A 88 -0.62 14.34 9.25
C ILE A 88 -0.76 15.79 9.75
N THR A 89 -1.11 16.00 11.00
CA THR A 89 -1.28 17.36 11.55
C THR A 89 0.03 18.13 11.67
N ALA A 90 1.17 17.44 11.81
CA ALA A 90 2.50 18.07 11.77
C ALA A 90 2.80 18.78 10.44
N ARG A 91 2.04 18.52 9.40
CA ARG A 91 2.14 19.20 8.09
C ARG A 91 1.43 20.55 8.07
N THR A 92 0.63 20.87 9.08
CA THR A 92 -0.11 22.14 9.18
C THR A 92 0.84 23.33 9.12
N GLY A 93 0.46 24.36 8.37
CA GLY A 93 1.30 25.55 8.20
C GLY A 93 2.47 25.40 7.22
N HIS A 94 2.47 24.35 6.41
CA HIS A 94 3.45 24.18 5.33
C HIS A 94 3.39 25.36 4.34
N LYS A 95 4.47 25.58 3.60
CA LYS A 95 4.51 26.58 2.53
C LYS A 95 3.43 26.28 1.48
N PRO A 96 2.81 27.32 0.88
CA PRO A 96 1.83 27.11 -0.18
C PRO A 96 2.42 26.30 -1.34
N ILE A 97 1.66 25.32 -1.80
CA ILE A 97 2.00 24.49 -2.96
C ILE A 97 1.21 24.99 -4.16
N THR A 98 1.93 25.40 -5.20
CA THR A 98 1.30 25.81 -6.45
C THR A 98 1.04 24.60 -7.33
N THR A 99 -0.20 24.43 -7.77
CA THR A 99 -0.60 23.33 -8.65
C THR A 99 -1.39 23.89 -9.84
N PRO A 100 -1.22 23.31 -11.04
CA PRO A 100 -2.12 23.63 -12.16
C PRO A 100 -3.54 23.14 -11.87
N ASP A 101 -4.52 23.67 -12.57
CA ASP A 101 -5.92 23.23 -12.50
C ASP A 101 -6.08 21.89 -13.25
N VAL A 102 -5.71 20.81 -12.56
CA VAL A 102 -5.79 19.42 -13.05
C VAL A 102 -6.46 18.59 -11.98
N SER A 103 -7.60 17.96 -12.31
CA SER A 103 -8.33 17.13 -11.37
C SER A 103 -7.62 15.81 -11.06
N LEU A 104 -8.04 15.17 -9.97
CA LEU A 104 -7.52 13.86 -9.58
C LEU A 104 -7.80 12.80 -10.66
N GLU A 105 -8.99 12.85 -11.28
CA GLU A 105 -9.38 11.96 -12.37
C GLU A 105 -8.50 12.15 -13.60
N GLN A 106 -8.16 13.40 -13.95
CA GLN A 106 -7.25 13.70 -15.06
C GLN A 106 -5.84 13.18 -14.78
N MET A 107 -5.34 13.32 -13.56
CA MET A 107 -4.06 12.74 -13.15
C MET A 107 -4.09 11.20 -13.22
N ALA A 108 -5.15 10.57 -12.75
CA ALA A 108 -5.33 9.12 -12.79
C ALA A 108 -5.44 8.57 -14.23
N ALA A 109 -6.04 9.37 -15.13
CA ALA A 109 -6.19 9.06 -16.56
C ALA A 109 -4.93 9.39 -17.38
N ARG A 110 -3.88 9.98 -16.79
CA ARG A 110 -2.63 10.28 -17.49
C ARG A 110 -2.08 9.04 -18.15
N GLU A 111 -1.90 9.09 -19.47
CA GLU A 111 -1.24 8.03 -20.21
C GLU A 111 0.23 7.93 -19.76
N ARG A 112 0.67 6.71 -19.50
CA ARG A 112 2.04 6.39 -19.11
C ARG A 112 2.62 5.39 -20.07
N GLU A 113 3.82 5.62 -20.55
CA GLU A 113 4.54 4.64 -21.39
C GLU A 113 4.93 3.41 -20.56
N SER A 114 5.19 2.31 -21.25
CA SER A 114 5.70 1.09 -20.63
C SER A 114 7.22 1.03 -20.79
N CYS A 115 7.92 1.13 -19.68
CA CYS A 115 9.37 0.98 -19.60
C CYS A 115 9.69 -0.37 -18.95
N ASN A 116 9.92 -1.41 -19.78
CA ASN A 116 10.05 -2.80 -19.30
C ASN A 116 8.77 -3.22 -18.55
N CYS A 117 8.84 -3.48 -17.24
CA CYS A 117 7.71 -3.84 -16.40
C CYS A 117 7.15 -2.66 -15.57
N ILE A 118 7.51 -1.40 -15.90
CA ILE A 118 7.10 -0.20 -15.17
C ILE A 118 6.22 0.66 -16.08
N GLY A 119 5.12 1.19 -15.55
CA GLY A 119 4.21 2.06 -16.30
C GLY A 119 3.21 1.33 -17.17
N GLY A 120 2.52 2.04 -18.04
CA GLY A 120 1.43 1.50 -18.85
C GLY A 120 0.31 0.91 -17.98
N ASN A 121 -0.07 -0.33 -18.27
CA ASN A 121 -1.06 -1.09 -17.50
C ASN A 121 -0.43 -2.10 -16.52
N GLN A 122 0.86 -1.94 -16.22
CA GLN A 122 1.56 -2.84 -15.31
C GLN A 122 1.19 -2.57 -13.86
N GLN A 123 1.39 -3.58 -13.00
CA GLN A 123 1.28 -3.39 -11.56
C GLN A 123 2.43 -2.50 -11.06
N PRO A 124 2.21 -1.67 -10.02
CA PRO A 124 3.28 -0.88 -9.46
C PRO A 124 4.44 -1.73 -8.97
N VAL A 125 5.67 -1.33 -9.32
CA VAL A 125 6.89 -2.05 -8.95
C VAL A 125 7.38 -1.66 -7.56
N VAL A 126 8.17 -2.54 -6.97
CA VAL A 126 8.92 -2.32 -5.74
C VAL A 126 10.40 -2.17 -6.07
N ILE A 127 10.99 -1.05 -5.69
CA ILE A 127 12.46 -0.86 -5.69
C ILE A 127 12.94 -0.98 -4.25
N ALA A 128 13.91 -1.86 -4.01
CA ALA A 128 14.55 -2.03 -2.69
C ALA A 128 16.00 -1.58 -2.71
N GLU A 129 16.51 -1.11 -1.58
CA GLU A 129 17.93 -0.79 -1.41
C GLU A 129 18.72 -2.02 -0.96
N GLY A 130 19.71 -2.42 -1.76
CA GLY A 130 20.48 -3.64 -1.52
C GLY A 130 19.70 -4.92 -1.81
N VAL A 131 20.40 -6.02 -2.01
CA VAL A 131 19.79 -7.32 -2.32
C VAL A 131 19.74 -8.17 -1.07
N PRO A 132 18.55 -8.52 -0.56
CA PRO A 132 18.44 -9.39 0.60
C PRO A 132 18.80 -10.83 0.22
N GLN A 133 19.32 -11.59 1.18
CA GLN A 133 19.68 -12.99 0.98
C GLN A 133 18.46 -13.92 1.01
N THR A 134 17.39 -13.55 1.69
CA THR A 134 16.18 -14.34 1.90
C THR A 134 14.95 -13.43 1.90
N GLY A 135 13.76 -13.98 1.74
CA GLY A 135 12.48 -13.29 1.87
C GLY A 135 11.87 -12.84 0.53
N THR A 136 10.91 -11.94 0.59
CA THR A 136 10.19 -11.42 -0.58
C THR A 136 11.15 -10.66 -1.50
N ARG A 137 11.12 -10.99 -2.80
CA ARG A 137 11.97 -10.34 -3.80
C ARG A 137 11.31 -9.08 -4.33
N ALA A 138 12.06 -7.97 -4.34
CA ALA A 138 11.68 -6.75 -5.07
C ALA A 138 11.83 -6.92 -6.59
N ASP A 139 11.21 -6.02 -7.34
CA ASP A 139 11.31 -6.04 -8.81
C ASP A 139 12.64 -5.47 -9.29
N PHE A 140 13.18 -4.47 -8.58
CA PHE A 140 14.48 -3.86 -8.82
C PHE A 140 15.20 -3.64 -7.49
N TYR A 141 16.54 -3.61 -7.57
CA TYR A 141 17.40 -3.38 -6.41
C TYR A 141 18.37 -2.22 -6.70
N TYR A 142 18.30 -1.17 -5.90
CA TYR A 142 19.30 -0.12 -5.95
C TYR A 142 20.58 -0.60 -5.23
N THR A 143 21.62 -0.80 -6.00
CA THR A 143 22.86 -1.45 -5.57
C THR A 143 24.08 -0.51 -5.60
N HIS A 144 23.83 0.78 -5.87
CA HIS A 144 24.80 1.87 -5.93
C HIS A 144 25.92 1.68 -6.97
N ASP A 145 26.94 0.88 -6.65
CA ASP A 145 28.21 0.84 -7.37
C ASP A 145 28.44 -0.45 -8.15
N ARG A 146 27.51 -1.40 -8.10
CA ARG A 146 27.73 -2.72 -8.72
C ARG A 146 26.47 -3.37 -9.27
N THR A 147 26.62 -4.07 -10.36
CA THR A 147 25.61 -5.00 -10.88
C THR A 147 25.68 -6.32 -10.11
N VAL A 148 24.56 -6.82 -9.65
CA VAL A 148 24.42 -8.14 -9.04
C VAL A 148 24.02 -9.13 -10.12
N GLY A 149 24.78 -10.21 -10.28
CA GLY A 149 24.54 -11.21 -11.34
C GLY A 149 23.23 -11.99 -11.19
N GLY A 150 22.93 -12.84 -12.17
CA GLY A 150 21.74 -13.67 -12.24
C GLY A 150 20.49 -12.89 -12.66
N ASP A 151 19.33 -13.24 -12.09
CA ASP A 151 18.02 -12.65 -12.40
C ASP A 151 17.74 -11.33 -11.66
N ILE A 152 18.74 -10.78 -10.98
CA ILE A 152 18.62 -9.55 -10.20
C ILE A 152 18.67 -8.34 -11.13
N ARG A 153 17.61 -7.52 -11.11
CA ARG A 153 17.57 -6.25 -11.82
C ARG A 153 18.21 -5.18 -10.95
N SER A 154 19.44 -4.78 -11.27
CA SER A 154 20.23 -3.83 -10.51
C SER A 154 20.05 -2.42 -11.07
N ILE A 155 19.70 -1.46 -10.21
CA ILE A 155 19.79 -0.03 -10.51
C ILE A 155 21.13 0.44 -9.93
N VAL A 156 22.00 0.98 -10.78
CA VAL A 156 23.33 1.44 -10.39
C VAL A 156 23.51 2.92 -10.74
N ASP A 157 24.26 3.64 -9.93
CA ASP A 157 24.59 5.03 -10.25
C ASP A 157 25.27 5.13 -11.60
N PHE A 158 24.93 6.16 -12.36
CA PHE A 158 25.43 6.31 -13.75
C PHE A 158 26.96 6.20 -13.83
N ALA A 159 27.69 6.74 -12.84
CA ALA A 159 29.14 6.65 -12.76
C ALA A 159 29.70 5.21 -12.73
N HIS A 160 28.89 4.24 -12.34
CA HIS A 160 29.24 2.80 -12.22
C HIS A 160 28.52 1.92 -13.23
N TYR A 161 27.75 2.52 -14.16
CA TYR A 161 27.05 1.78 -15.19
C TYR A 161 27.97 1.41 -16.36
N HIS A 162 28.07 0.12 -16.68
CA HIS A 162 28.91 -0.41 -17.76
C HIS A 162 28.11 -1.20 -18.82
N GLY A 163 26.78 -1.19 -18.75
CA GLY A 163 25.92 -1.84 -19.74
C GLY A 163 25.77 -3.36 -19.56
N GLU A 164 25.97 -3.87 -18.35
CA GLU A 164 25.77 -5.29 -18.05
C GLU A 164 24.30 -5.70 -18.15
N ASN A 165 24.06 -6.99 -18.36
CA ASN A 165 22.71 -7.55 -18.37
C ASN A 165 22.01 -7.33 -17.02
N ASN A 166 20.71 -6.98 -17.05
CA ASN A 166 19.91 -6.67 -15.89
C ASN A 166 20.45 -5.49 -15.04
N SER A 167 21.28 -4.63 -15.64
CA SER A 167 21.77 -3.39 -15.05
C SER A 167 21.09 -2.19 -15.70
N TYR A 168 20.69 -1.22 -14.88
CA TYR A 168 19.96 -0.02 -15.30
C TYR A 168 20.59 1.22 -14.66
N PRO A 169 20.96 2.24 -15.46
CA PRO A 169 21.61 3.43 -14.93
C PRO A 169 20.64 4.33 -14.18
N LEU A 170 21.06 4.85 -13.03
CA LEU A 170 20.40 5.89 -12.27
C LEU A 170 21.15 7.21 -12.49
N PHE A 171 20.44 8.19 -13.02
CA PHE A 171 20.94 9.55 -13.23
C PHE A 171 20.39 10.49 -12.17
N GLN A 172 21.20 11.48 -11.83
CA GLN A 172 20.81 12.65 -11.06
C GLN A 172 20.46 13.82 -11.99
N MET A 173 19.74 14.84 -11.49
CA MET A 173 19.31 15.99 -12.30
C MET A 173 20.46 16.69 -13.02
N HIS A 174 21.67 16.74 -12.45
CA HIS A 174 22.84 17.35 -13.10
C HIS A 174 23.43 16.50 -14.23
N GLU A 175 22.96 15.28 -14.43
CA GLU A 175 23.39 14.32 -15.46
C GLU A 175 22.41 14.20 -16.63
N LEU A 176 21.43 15.12 -16.77
CA LEU A 176 20.41 15.09 -17.82
C LEU A 176 20.99 14.95 -19.26
N SER A 177 22.12 15.59 -19.54
CA SER A 177 22.76 15.49 -20.86
C SER A 177 23.28 14.07 -21.12
N ALA A 178 23.85 13.43 -20.12
CA ALA A 178 24.30 12.05 -20.19
C ALA A 178 23.12 11.07 -20.31
N LEU A 179 22.06 11.30 -19.56
CA LEU A 179 20.82 10.51 -19.62
C LEU A 179 20.28 10.43 -21.06
N LYS A 180 20.21 11.56 -21.77
CA LYS A 180 19.70 11.62 -23.16
C LYS A 180 20.57 10.83 -24.15
N SER A 181 21.88 10.76 -23.93
CA SER A 181 22.84 10.12 -24.82
C SER A 181 23.17 8.66 -24.49
N THR A 182 22.77 8.16 -23.31
CA THR A 182 23.11 6.80 -22.87
C THR A 182 22.18 5.76 -23.48
N PRO A 183 22.72 4.77 -24.23
CA PRO A 183 21.92 3.69 -24.81
C PRO A 183 21.59 2.65 -23.74
N ALA A 184 20.41 2.77 -23.12
CA ALA A 184 19.86 1.77 -22.20
C ALA A 184 18.36 1.61 -22.43
N THR A 185 17.85 0.39 -22.24
CA THR A 185 16.43 0.07 -22.44
C THR A 185 15.53 0.78 -21.45
N VAL A 186 16.02 0.98 -20.23
CA VAL A 186 15.37 1.79 -19.17
C VAL A 186 16.46 2.61 -18.50
N ARG A 187 16.18 3.87 -18.30
CA ARG A 187 17.01 4.85 -17.61
C ARG A 187 16.21 5.41 -16.43
N PHE A 188 16.77 5.35 -15.24
CA PHE A 188 16.14 5.96 -14.08
C PHE A 188 16.67 7.37 -13.88
N LEU A 189 15.77 8.33 -13.63
CA LEU A 189 16.13 9.69 -13.27
C LEU A 189 15.59 9.99 -11.87
N GLN A 190 16.48 10.23 -10.92
CA GLN A 190 16.12 10.67 -9.59
C GLN A 190 16.03 12.20 -9.55
N ALA A 191 14.89 12.72 -9.07
CA ALA A 191 14.63 14.14 -8.95
C ALA A 191 13.81 14.45 -7.69
N ASP A 192 14.05 15.61 -7.11
CA ASP A 192 13.12 16.22 -6.16
C ASP A 192 11.99 16.92 -6.95
N THR A 193 10.79 16.98 -6.40
CA THR A 193 9.66 17.69 -7.02
C THR A 193 9.98 19.15 -7.38
N ALA A 194 10.89 19.78 -6.60
CA ALA A 194 11.35 21.15 -6.85
C ALA A 194 12.24 21.28 -8.09
N ASP A 195 12.87 20.19 -8.55
CA ASP A 195 13.69 20.18 -9.76
C ASP A 195 12.85 20.17 -11.04
N LEU A 196 11.56 19.80 -10.95
CA LEU A 196 10.66 19.67 -12.08
C LEU A 196 10.05 21.04 -12.47
N SER A 197 10.88 21.93 -13.03
CA SER A 197 10.40 23.15 -13.67
C SER A 197 9.59 22.83 -14.94
N GLN A 198 8.83 23.79 -15.43
CA GLN A 198 8.08 23.62 -16.69
C GLN A 198 9.01 23.35 -17.88
N GLU A 199 10.19 23.94 -17.89
CA GLU A 199 11.22 23.71 -18.90
C GLU A 199 11.74 22.28 -18.87
N ILE A 200 12.13 21.78 -17.70
CA ILE A 200 12.60 20.39 -17.49
C ILE A 200 11.51 19.37 -17.85
N ILE A 201 10.27 19.61 -17.45
CA ILE A 201 9.14 18.74 -17.83
C ILE A 201 8.94 18.75 -19.34
N GLY A 202 9.05 19.92 -19.99
CA GLY A 202 8.97 20.04 -21.46
C GLY A 202 10.07 19.24 -22.17
N GLU A 203 11.30 19.29 -21.69
CA GLU A 203 12.41 18.48 -22.23
C GLU A 203 12.18 16.98 -22.01
N LEU A 204 11.81 16.57 -20.80
CA LEU A 204 11.55 15.18 -20.45
C LEU A 204 10.37 14.59 -21.23
N SER A 205 9.38 15.39 -21.56
CA SER A 205 8.20 14.95 -22.34
C SER A 205 8.52 14.53 -23.78
N GLN A 206 9.71 14.91 -24.30
CA GLN A 206 10.18 14.49 -25.63
C GLN A 206 10.99 13.19 -25.61
N GLU A 207 11.29 12.71 -24.42
CA GLU A 207 12.11 11.50 -24.21
C GLU A 207 11.23 10.27 -23.97
N SER A 208 11.82 9.09 -24.15
CA SER A 208 11.18 7.80 -23.84
C SER A 208 12.15 6.85 -23.15
N GLY A 209 11.64 5.79 -22.55
CA GLY A 209 12.46 4.82 -21.83
C GLY A 209 13.08 5.38 -20.55
N ILE A 210 12.48 6.42 -19.96
CA ILE A 210 12.89 7.01 -18.69
C ILE A 210 11.84 6.72 -17.64
N VAL A 211 12.28 6.32 -16.45
CA VAL A 211 11.46 6.19 -15.25
C VAL A 211 11.87 7.28 -14.27
N LEU A 212 10.93 8.12 -13.88
CA LEU A 212 11.17 9.15 -12.88
C LEU A 212 11.08 8.56 -11.47
N ILE A 213 12.15 8.68 -10.69
CA ILE A 213 12.12 8.42 -9.24
C ILE A 213 11.99 9.78 -8.57
N LEU A 214 10.76 10.08 -8.10
CA LEU A 214 10.44 11.38 -7.51
C LEU A 214 10.42 11.31 -5.99
N SER A 215 11.06 12.28 -5.36
CA SER A 215 10.99 12.55 -3.92
C SER A 215 10.52 13.96 -3.66
N SER A 216 10.15 14.26 -2.41
CA SER A 216 9.80 15.60 -1.98
C SER A 216 10.41 15.91 -0.62
N ARG A 217 11.09 17.05 -0.50
CA ARG A 217 11.59 17.62 0.77
C ARG A 217 10.61 18.62 1.39
N HIS A 218 9.44 18.75 0.83
CA HIS A 218 8.41 19.65 1.34
C HIS A 218 7.79 19.08 2.64
N THR A 219 7.41 19.95 3.57
CA THR A 219 6.76 19.55 4.84
C THR A 219 5.48 18.73 4.61
N ASN A 220 4.76 18.98 3.50
CA ASN A 220 3.66 18.16 3.03
C ASN A 220 4.06 17.43 1.74
N PRO A 221 4.75 16.28 1.83
CA PRO A 221 5.26 15.58 0.65
C PRO A 221 4.14 15.04 -0.26
N VAL A 222 3.00 14.67 0.32
CA VAL A 222 1.85 14.19 -0.46
C VAL A 222 1.27 15.28 -1.34
N GLY A 223 1.02 16.47 -0.80
CA GLY A 223 0.53 17.61 -1.56
C GLY A 223 1.50 18.07 -2.65
N ASP A 224 2.78 18.10 -2.31
CA ASP A 224 3.82 18.55 -3.23
C ASP A 224 4.06 17.56 -4.39
N LEU A 225 4.07 16.25 -4.11
CA LEU A 225 4.15 15.25 -5.17
C LEU A 225 2.89 15.23 -6.05
N ARG A 226 1.69 15.42 -5.46
CA ARG A 226 0.46 15.59 -6.25
C ARG A 226 0.57 16.78 -7.20
N ALA A 227 1.11 17.91 -6.75
CA ALA A 227 1.35 19.08 -7.60
C ALA A 227 2.35 18.79 -8.73
N ALA A 228 3.41 18.02 -8.45
CA ALA A 228 4.35 17.57 -9.49
C ALA A 228 3.66 16.67 -10.53
N LEU A 229 2.84 15.73 -10.10
CA LEU A 229 2.06 14.86 -10.99
C LEU A 229 1.03 15.65 -11.82
N ALA A 230 0.42 16.68 -11.24
CA ALA A 230 -0.46 17.60 -11.97
C ALA A 230 0.30 18.36 -13.06
N ARG A 231 1.53 18.84 -12.77
CA ARG A 231 2.39 19.49 -13.79
C ARG A 231 2.78 18.53 -14.91
N LEU A 232 3.15 17.28 -14.59
CA LEU A 232 3.42 16.23 -15.59
C LEU A 232 2.18 15.94 -16.46
N THR A 233 0.99 15.90 -15.84
CA THR A 233 -0.27 15.68 -16.54
C THR A 233 -0.60 16.85 -17.48
N ALA A 234 -0.49 18.08 -17.00
CA ALA A 234 -0.73 19.30 -17.80
C ALA A 234 0.21 19.39 -19.02
N ALA A 235 1.44 18.90 -18.88
CA ALA A 235 2.43 18.85 -19.95
C ALA A 235 2.31 17.61 -20.86
N ASN A 236 1.32 16.74 -20.61
CA ASN A 236 1.16 15.45 -21.30
C ASN A 236 2.44 14.59 -21.29
N CYS A 237 3.21 14.67 -20.19
CA CYS A 237 4.40 13.86 -19.98
C CYS A 237 4.00 12.42 -19.67
N LYS A 238 4.47 11.46 -20.50
CA LYS A 238 4.08 10.04 -20.39
C LYS A 238 5.06 9.19 -19.59
N LEU A 239 6.10 9.77 -19.02
CA LEU A 239 7.08 9.02 -18.25
C LEU A 239 6.44 8.40 -17.00
N PRO A 240 6.70 7.12 -16.72
CA PRO A 240 6.24 6.48 -15.49
C PRO A 240 6.96 7.05 -14.27
N VAL A 241 6.27 7.03 -13.14
CA VAL A 241 6.74 7.64 -11.90
C VAL A 241 6.79 6.60 -10.78
N VAL A 242 7.95 6.48 -10.14
CA VAL A 242 8.16 5.79 -8.88
C VAL A 242 8.27 6.83 -7.77
N PHE A 243 7.45 6.73 -6.74
CA PHE A 243 7.60 7.60 -5.57
C PHE A 243 8.65 7.04 -4.62
N MET A 244 9.64 7.86 -4.29
CA MET A 244 10.66 7.56 -3.30
C MET A 244 10.39 8.37 -2.03
N ALA A 245 10.22 7.68 -0.91
CA ALA A 245 10.14 8.27 0.41
C ALA A 245 11.28 7.78 1.29
N GLU A 246 11.92 8.71 2.00
CA GLU A 246 13.05 8.45 2.88
C GLU A 246 12.74 8.87 4.31
N TYR A 247 13.06 8.00 5.28
CA TYR A 247 12.78 8.20 6.69
C TYR A 247 14.02 7.90 7.55
N GLU A 248 13.95 8.25 8.82
CA GLU A 248 14.98 7.99 9.85
C GLU A 248 14.36 7.27 11.06
N GLU A 249 13.33 6.43 10.81
CA GLU A 249 12.58 5.82 11.89
C GLU A 249 13.33 4.65 12.52
N LYS A 250 13.30 4.60 13.85
CA LYS A 250 13.90 3.51 14.64
C LYS A 250 12.85 2.44 14.96
N GLU A 251 11.59 2.86 15.12
CA GLU A 251 10.49 1.99 15.47
C GLU A 251 9.70 1.58 14.23
N SER A 252 9.49 0.28 14.09
CA SER A 252 8.75 -0.30 12.95
C SER A 252 7.35 0.27 12.81
N GLU A 253 6.64 0.49 13.92
CA GLU A 253 5.28 1.02 13.91
C GLU A 253 5.22 2.45 13.35
N ASP A 254 6.19 3.30 13.70
CA ASP A 254 6.26 4.67 13.20
C ASP A 254 6.46 4.69 11.68
N LEU A 255 7.38 3.85 11.18
CA LEU A 255 7.62 3.71 9.74
C LEU A 255 6.40 3.17 9.00
N GLN A 256 5.74 2.13 9.53
CA GLN A 256 4.54 1.55 8.93
C GLN A 256 3.41 2.58 8.77
N VAL A 257 3.17 3.37 9.80
CA VAL A 257 2.13 4.41 9.80
C VAL A 257 2.48 5.51 8.81
N LYS A 258 3.72 6.03 8.84
CA LYS A 258 4.16 7.12 7.97
C LYS A 258 4.19 6.69 6.51
N ALA A 259 4.82 5.57 6.20
CA ALA A 259 4.90 5.06 4.83
C ALA A 259 3.51 4.72 4.27
N GLY A 260 2.64 4.08 5.06
CA GLY A 260 1.26 3.81 4.66
C GLY A 260 0.48 5.08 4.31
N ALA A 261 0.62 6.13 5.13
CA ALA A 261 -0.04 7.43 4.93
C ALA A 261 0.51 8.21 3.72
N ASP A 262 1.79 8.05 3.39
CA ASP A 262 2.41 8.77 2.27
C ASP A 262 2.22 8.06 0.93
N PHE A 263 2.39 6.76 0.86
CA PHE A 263 2.20 6.00 -0.39
C PHE A 263 0.72 5.74 -0.71
N GLY A 264 -0.12 5.59 0.32
CA GLY A 264 -1.53 5.27 0.17
C GLY A 264 -2.28 6.15 -0.82
N PRO A 265 -2.23 7.50 -0.71
CA PRO A 265 -2.94 8.42 -1.60
C PRO A 265 -2.64 8.21 -3.07
N PHE A 266 -1.38 7.96 -3.42
CA PHE A 266 -0.97 7.79 -4.81
C PHE A 266 -1.35 6.43 -5.37
N LEU A 267 -1.26 5.39 -4.56
CA LEU A 267 -1.61 4.04 -4.97
C LEU A 267 -3.12 3.88 -5.11
N LEU A 268 -3.92 4.37 -4.14
CA LEU A 268 -5.39 4.27 -4.21
C LEU A 268 -5.94 5.00 -5.44
N ASP A 269 -5.34 6.15 -5.77
CA ASP A 269 -5.74 6.98 -6.90
C ASP A 269 -5.05 6.62 -8.23
N ASN A 270 -4.23 5.55 -8.25
CA ASN A 270 -3.53 5.07 -9.44
C ASN A 270 -2.62 6.13 -10.10
N LEU A 271 -1.89 6.91 -9.30
CA LEU A 271 -1.09 8.05 -9.77
C LEU A 271 0.37 7.71 -10.04
N ILE A 272 0.89 6.61 -9.48
CA ILE A 272 2.30 6.20 -9.56
C ILE A 272 2.45 4.76 -10.04
N ASP A 273 3.61 4.44 -10.58
CA ASP A 273 3.94 3.16 -11.21
C ASP A 273 4.88 2.30 -10.36
N GLY A 274 5.28 2.80 -9.19
CA GLY A 274 6.11 2.06 -8.25
C GLY A 274 6.39 2.85 -6.97
N ILE A 275 6.98 2.14 -6.01
CA ILE A 275 7.37 2.68 -4.71
C ILE A 275 8.79 2.29 -4.36
N PHE A 276 9.50 3.22 -3.72
CA PHE A 276 10.83 3.05 -3.22
C PHE A 276 10.90 3.61 -1.79
N LEU A 277 10.88 2.73 -0.80
CA LEU A 277 10.96 3.08 0.61
C LEU A 277 12.39 2.96 1.08
N ARG A 278 12.94 4.07 1.59
CA ARG A 278 14.25 4.12 2.23
C ARG A 278 14.11 4.51 3.71
N ASN A 279 14.97 3.97 4.54
CA ASN A 279 15.00 4.33 5.95
C ASN A 279 16.43 4.25 6.50
N ASN A 280 16.95 5.36 6.98
CA ASN A 280 18.29 5.47 7.58
C ASN A 280 18.31 5.05 9.07
N GLY A 281 17.17 4.55 9.60
CA GLY A 281 17.07 3.97 10.94
C GLY A 281 17.54 2.50 10.99
N ASN A 282 17.22 1.81 12.08
CA ASN A 282 17.70 0.44 12.35
C ASN A 282 16.84 -0.68 11.73
N ILE A 283 15.92 -0.35 10.81
CA ILE A 283 15.01 -1.33 10.19
C ILE A 283 15.71 -1.92 8.96
N SER A 284 15.76 -3.24 8.88
CA SER A 284 16.50 -3.91 7.79
C SER A 284 15.82 -3.71 6.42
N SER A 285 16.63 -3.72 5.35
CA SER A 285 16.19 -3.61 3.95
C SER A 285 15.11 -4.66 3.60
N GLN A 286 15.22 -5.89 4.14
CA GLN A 286 14.18 -6.91 3.96
C GLN A 286 12.83 -6.47 4.53
N ARG A 287 12.83 -5.91 5.75
CA ARG A 287 11.61 -5.41 6.38
C ARG A 287 10.99 -4.24 5.60
N LEU A 288 11.83 -3.35 5.02
CA LEU A 288 11.35 -2.28 4.15
C LEU A 288 10.67 -2.86 2.90
N THR A 289 11.24 -3.91 2.32
CA THR A 289 10.65 -4.61 1.18
C THR A 289 9.30 -5.24 1.54
N ASP A 290 9.21 -5.91 2.68
CA ASP A 290 7.95 -6.50 3.16
C ASP A 290 6.88 -5.43 3.41
N TYR A 291 7.24 -4.27 3.96
CA TYR A 291 6.32 -3.14 4.14
C TYR A 291 5.82 -2.58 2.81
N MET A 292 6.68 -2.44 1.81
CA MET A 292 6.27 -2.00 0.48
C MET A 292 5.24 -2.93 -0.14
N PHE A 293 5.44 -4.25 -0.07
CA PHE A 293 4.44 -5.21 -0.54
C PHE A 293 3.15 -5.16 0.27
N THR A 294 3.23 -4.97 1.59
CA THR A 294 2.04 -4.82 2.44
C THR A 294 1.27 -3.54 2.10
N ILE A 295 1.95 -2.42 1.80
CA ILE A 295 1.33 -1.17 1.34
C ILE A 295 0.62 -1.37 0.00
N LEU A 296 1.28 -2.04 -0.97
CA LEU A 296 0.66 -2.36 -2.25
C LEU A 296 -0.57 -3.24 -2.10
N GLN A 297 -0.53 -4.23 -1.20
CA GLN A 297 -1.67 -5.10 -0.91
C GLN A 297 -2.80 -4.33 -0.21
N ALA A 298 -2.48 -3.46 0.76
CA ALA A 298 -3.45 -2.60 1.43
C ALA A 298 -4.15 -1.65 0.45
N ALA A 299 -3.43 -1.16 -0.59
CA ALA A 299 -3.97 -0.33 -1.65
C ALA A 299 -4.61 -1.13 -2.81
N ARG A 300 -4.72 -2.46 -2.71
CA ARG A 300 -5.30 -3.36 -3.73
C ARG A 300 -4.57 -3.31 -5.07
N LYS A 301 -3.29 -3.01 -5.09
CA LYS A 301 -2.49 -2.92 -6.32
C LYS A 301 -1.75 -4.21 -6.64
N ARG A 302 -1.28 -4.91 -5.61
CA ARG A 302 -0.52 -6.15 -5.76
C ARG A 302 -0.70 -7.03 -4.53
N PHE A 303 -0.89 -8.33 -4.74
CA PHE A 303 -1.05 -9.30 -3.67
C PHE A 303 0.20 -10.18 -3.61
N SER A 304 0.87 -10.19 -2.48
CA SER A 304 2.11 -10.96 -2.25
C SER A 304 1.97 -12.04 -1.18
N LYS A 305 0.88 -12.02 -0.43
CA LYS A 305 0.57 -12.97 0.65
C LYS A 305 -0.93 -13.19 0.77
N THR A 306 -1.34 -14.17 1.57
CA THR A 306 -2.73 -14.36 1.97
C THR A 306 -3.23 -13.11 2.71
N GLU A 307 -4.42 -12.64 2.38
CA GLU A 307 -5.08 -11.56 3.12
C GLU A 307 -5.97 -12.15 4.22
N TYR A 308 -5.86 -11.61 5.43
CA TYR A 308 -6.72 -11.98 6.54
C TYR A 308 -7.65 -10.83 6.89
N ILE A 309 -8.95 -11.14 6.92
CA ILE A 309 -10.00 -10.24 7.38
C ILE A 309 -10.43 -10.75 8.75
N SER A 310 -9.97 -10.11 9.81
CA SER A 310 -10.24 -10.55 11.18
C SER A 310 -10.88 -9.44 12.01
N CYS A 311 -11.93 -9.76 12.75
CA CYS A 311 -12.61 -8.80 13.60
C CYS A 311 -11.76 -8.47 14.84
N PRO A 312 -11.88 -7.26 15.40
CA PRO A 312 -11.39 -6.98 16.74
C PRO A 312 -12.24 -7.77 17.74
N SER A 313 -11.60 -8.46 18.68
CA SER A 313 -12.32 -9.23 19.69
C SER A 313 -13.40 -8.40 20.39
N CYS A 314 -14.54 -9.01 20.68
CA CYS A 314 -15.64 -8.37 21.44
C CYS A 314 -16.26 -9.38 22.39
N GLY A 315 -17.19 -8.95 23.26
CA GLY A 315 -17.88 -9.83 24.22
C GLY A 315 -18.70 -10.99 23.63
N ARG A 316 -18.81 -11.06 22.29
CA ARG A 316 -19.47 -12.14 21.56
C ARG A 316 -18.48 -13.18 20.97
N THR A 317 -17.18 -12.93 21.11
CA THR A 317 -16.14 -13.86 20.64
C THR A 317 -16.21 -15.16 21.43
N MET A 318 -16.24 -16.30 20.76
CA MET A 318 -16.51 -17.61 21.33
C MET A 318 -15.26 -18.47 21.54
N PHE A 319 -14.08 -17.97 21.19
CA PHE A 319 -12.78 -18.64 21.29
C PHE A 319 -11.65 -17.61 21.44
N ASP A 320 -10.42 -18.03 21.72
CA ASP A 320 -9.25 -17.16 21.69
C ASP A 320 -8.91 -16.76 20.25
N LEU A 321 -9.39 -15.58 19.87
CA LEU A 321 -9.27 -15.07 18.50
C LEU A 321 -7.81 -14.88 18.09
N GLN A 322 -6.95 -14.35 18.96
CA GLN A 322 -5.54 -14.07 18.62
C GLN A 322 -4.77 -15.37 18.36
N THR A 323 -4.92 -16.36 19.25
CA THR A 323 -4.31 -17.70 19.07
C THR A 323 -4.83 -18.38 17.79
N THR A 324 -6.12 -18.24 17.50
CA THR A 324 -6.73 -18.83 16.30
C THR A 324 -6.22 -18.15 15.03
N ILE A 325 -6.12 -16.81 14.99
CA ILE A 325 -5.53 -16.07 13.87
C ILE A 325 -4.11 -16.56 13.61
N ALA A 326 -3.28 -16.65 14.64
CA ALA A 326 -1.90 -17.12 14.51
C ALA A 326 -1.82 -18.54 13.92
N ARG A 327 -2.67 -19.47 14.38
CA ARG A 327 -2.73 -20.85 13.87
C ARG A 327 -3.20 -20.93 12.42
N VAL A 328 -4.24 -20.18 12.05
CA VAL A 328 -4.73 -20.11 10.66
C VAL A 328 -3.66 -19.52 9.76
N LYS A 329 -3.01 -18.42 10.17
CA LYS A 329 -1.91 -17.80 9.42
C LYS A 329 -0.75 -18.76 9.20
N ALA A 330 -0.32 -19.48 10.25
CA ALA A 330 0.75 -20.45 10.14
C ALA A 330 0.46 -21.57 9.11
N ALA A 331 -0.82 -21.92 8.95
CA ALA A 331 -1.25 -22.97 8.03
C ALA A 331 -1.48 -22.49 6.60
N THR A 332 -1.75 -21.19 6.36
CA THR A 332 -2.28 -20.68 5.08
C THR A 332 -1.55 -19.46 4.52
N SER A 333 -0.52 -18.92 5.18
CA SER A 333 0.17 -17.68 4.78
C SER A 333 0.84 -17.74 3.39
N HIS A 334 1.13 -18.94 2.90
CA HIS A 334 1.71 -19.19 1.58
C HIS A 334 0.69 -19.11 0.42
N LEU A 335 -0.62 -19.05 0.71
CA LEU A 335 -1.68 -19.03 -0.29
C LEU A 335 -1.88 -17.62 -0.85
N THR A 336 -0.91 -17.15 -1.63
CA THR A 336 -0.89 -15.79 -2.17
C THR A 336 -2.16 -15.48 -2.95
N GLY A 337 -2.77 -14.33 -2.63
CA GLY A 337 -3.97 -13.83 -3.31
C GLY A 337 -5.29 -14.32 -2.73
N LEU A 338 -5.29 -15.34 -1.86
CA LEU A 338 -6.50 -15.73 -1.14
C LEU A 338 -6.83 -14.77 0.00
N LYS A 339 -8.13 -14.63 0.27
CA LYS A 339 -8.67 -13.86 1.40
C LYS A 339 -9.37 -14.80 2.36
N ILE A 340 -8.92 -14.84 3.60
CA ILE A 340 -9.49 -15.68 4.64
C ILE A 340 -10.08 -14.83 5.75
N GLY A 341 -11.40 -14.94 5.97
CA GLY A 341 -12.11 -14.31 7.07
C GLY A 341 -11.96 -15.11 8.35
N ILE A 342 -11.56 -14.48 9.45
CA ILE A 342 -11.48 -15.09 10.77
C ILE A 342 -12.34 -14.27 11.73
N MET A 343 -13.53 -14.77 12.03
CA MET A 343 -14.56 -14.03 12.76
C MET A 343 -14.92 -14.71 14.08
N GLY A 344 -14.87 -13.94 15.15
CA GLY A 344 -15.13 -14.45 16.51
C GLY A 344 -16.57 -14.89 16.75
N CYS A 345 -17.55 -14.45 15.95
CA CYS A 345 -18.95 -14.84 16.12
C CYS A 345 -19.76 -14.79 14.81
N ILE A 346 -20.89 -15.54 14.79
CA ILE A 346 -21.80 -15.61 13.64
C ILE A 346 -22.64 -14.35 13.44
N VAL A 347 -22.73 -13.46 14.42
CA VAL A 347 -23.69 -12.33 14.38
C VAL A 347 -23.33 -11.35 13.28
N ASN A 348 -22.11 -10.86 13.26
CA ASN A 348 -21.62 -9.92 12.24
C ASN A 348 -20.65 -10.59 11.25
N GLY A 349 -20.01 -11.69 11.66
CA GLY A 349 -18.91 -12.31 10.93
C GLY A 349 -19.21 -12.57 9.46
N PRO A 350 -20.34 -13.23 9.08
CA PRO A 350 -20.63 -13.47 7.68
C PRO A 350 -20.79 -12.21 6.83
N GLY A 351 -21.27 -11.11 7.42
CA GLY A 351 -21.38 -9.82 6.72
C GLY A 351 -20.02 -9.12 6.58
N GLU A 352 -19.22 -9.12 7.64
CA GLU A 352 -17.92 -8.44 7.69
C GLU A 352 -16.86 -9.14 6.81
N MET A 353 -16.99 -10.46 6.61
CA MET A 353 -16.11 -11.22 5.72
C MET A 353 -16.72 -11.45 4.31
N ALA A 354 -17.71 -10.68 3.90
CA ALA A 354 -18.43 -10.90 2.64
C ALA A 354 -17.51 -10.93 1.39
N ASP A 355 -16.35 -10.30 1.47
CA ASP A 355 -15.32 -10.28 0.43
C ASP A 355 -14.25 -11.37 0.59
N ALA A 356 -14.35 -12.23 1.62
CA ALA A 356 -13.42 -13.32 1.82
C ALA A 356 -13.74 -14.52 0.90
N ASP A 357 -12.70 -15.20 0.43
CA ASP A 357 -12.85 -16.43 -0.35
C ASP A 357 -13.24 -17.60 0.56
N TYR A 358 -12.67 -17.62 1.77
CA TYR A 358 -12.97 -18.61 2.81
C TYR A 358 -13.21 -17.91 4.15
N GLY A 359 -14.05 -18.53 4.97
CA GLY A 359 -14.38 -18.01 6.29
C GLY A 359 -14.25 -19.06 7.40
N TYR A 360 -13.63 -18.64 8.51
CA TYR A 360 -13.57 -19.35 9.78
C TYR A 360 -14.36 -18.52 10.80
N VAL A 361 -15.53 -18.97 11.20
CA VAL A 361 -16.49 -18.17 11.95
C VAL A 361 -16.92 -18.89 13.22
N GLY A 362 -16.76 -18.26 14.37
CA GLY A 362 -17.24 -18.80 15.65
C GLY A 362 -18.76 -19.02 15.65
N ALA A 363 -19.19 -20.25 15.91
CA ALA A 363 -20.59 -20.69 15.87
C ALA A 363 -21.18 -20.96 17.26
N GLY A 364 -20.34 -21.06 18.28
CA GLY A 364 -20.68 -21.35 19.65
C GLY A 364 -19.42 -21.64 20.45
N ARG A 365 -19.58 -22.00 21.73
CA ARG A 365 -18.42 -22.35 22.56
C ARG A 365 -17.71 -23.57 21.96
N ASP A 366 -16.42 -23.42 21.70
CA ASP A 366 -15.54 -24.46 21.10
C ASP A 366 -16.06 -25.02 19.75
N LYS A 367 -16.87 -24.21 19.01
CA LYS A 367 -17.44 -24.59 17.72
C LYS A 367 -17.25 -23.51 16.68
N VAL A 368 -16.96 -23.94 15.45
CA VAL A 368 -16.70 -23.10 14.29
C VAL A 368 -17.58 -23.54 13.12
N SER A 369 -17.93 -22.60 12.26
CA SER A 369 -18.51 -22.86 10.95
C SER A 369 -17.56 -22.39 9.86
N LEU A 370 -17.44 -23.16 8.78
CA LEU A 370 -16.60 -22.85 7.64
C LEU A 370 -17.45 -22.37 6.45
N TYR A 371 -16.91 -21.38 5.76
CA TYR A 371 -17.58 -20.72 4.64
C TYR A 371 -16.70 -20.76 3.38
N LYS A 372 -17.35 -20.84 2.20
CA LYS A 372 -16.78 -20.49 0.90
C LYS A 372 -17.52 -19.26 0.40
N GLY A 373 -16.84 -18.12 0.32
CA GLY A 373 -17.52 -16.85 0.09
C GLY A 373 -18.61 -16.61 1.15
N LYS A 374 -19.85 -16.42 0.70
CA LYS A 374 -21.02 -16.19 1.57
C LYS A 374 -21.73 -17.47 1.98
N GLU A 375 -21.38 -18.61 1.41
CA GLU A 375 -22.05 -19.89 1.66
C GLU A 375 -21.43 -20.62 2.85
N CYS A 376 -22.26 -21.03 3.81
CA CYS A 376 -21.83 -21.85 4.93
C CYS A 376 -21.76 -23.31 4.50
N ILE A 377 -20.55 -23.84 4.38
CA ILE A 377 -20.31 -25.20 3.88
C ILE A 377 -20.45 -26.24 5.00
N GLU A 378 -19.88 -25.96 6.17
CA GLU A 378 -19.95 -26.89 7.30
C GLU A 378 -20.17 -26.12 8.61
N LYS A 379 -21.09 -26.61 9.45
CA LYS A 379 -21.52 -25.96 10.70
C LYS A 379 -21.08 -26.76 11.92
N ASN A 380 -20.86 -26.01 13.02
CA ASN A 380 -20.63 -26.59 14.35
C ASN A 380 -19.47 -27.59 14.42
N ILE A 381 -18.41 -27.35 13.68
CA ILE A 381 -17.17 -28.14 13.70
C ILE A 381 -16.48 -27.89 15.06
N PRO A 382 -15.98 -28.92 15.76
CA PRO A 382 -15.10 -28.70 16.90
C PRO A 382 -13.89 -27.87 16.53
N GLU A 383 -13.54 -26.86 17.35
CA GLU A 383 -12.45 -25.93 17.05
C GLU A 383 -11.12 -26.65 16.77
N GLU A 384 -10.84 -27.72 17.45
CA GLU A 384 -9.63 -28.57 17.29
C GLU A 384 -9.47 -29.11 15.86
N MET A 385 -10.58 -29.40 15.16
CA MET A 385 -10.61 -29.93 13.78
C MET A 385 -10.76 -28.86 12.72
N ALA A 386 -11.06 -27.63 13.11
CA ALA A 386 -11.53 -26.60 12.18
C ALA A 386 -10.46 -26.15 11.19
N ILE A 387 -9.18 -26.11 11.58
CA ILE A 387 -8.07 -25.74 10.68
C ILE A 387 -7.82 -26.82 9.64
N GLU A 388 -7.80 -28.09 10.03
CA GLU A 388 -7.65 -29.22 9.09
C GLU A 388 -8.78 -29.23 8.05
N LYS A 389 -10.02 -28.98 8.51
CA LYS A 389 -11.18 -28.87 7.62
C LYS A 389 -11.15 -27.65 6.73
N LEU A 390 -10.63 -26.51 7.21
CA LEU A 390 -10.41 -25.33 6.37
C LEU A 390 -9.42 -25.65 5.25
N ILE A 391 -8.30 -26.29 5.56
CA ILE A 391 -7.30 -26.74 4.57
C ILE A 391 -7.95 -27.71 3.57
N ALA A 392 -8.73 -28.69 4.04
CA ALA A 392 -9.43 -29.63 3.18
C ALA A 392 -10.43 -28.91 2.25
N LEU A 393 -11.15 -27.92 2.77
CA LEU A 393 -12.07 -27.09 2.00
C LEU A 393 -11.34 -26.31 0.90
N ILE A 394 -10.21 -25.68 1.21
CA ILE A 394 -9.39 -24.93 0.24
C ILE A 394 -8.86 -25.90 -0.84
N LYS A 395 -8.37 -27.07 -0.46
CA LYS A 395 -7.91 -28.12 -1.39
C LYS A 395 -9.03 -28.62 -2.31
N ALA A 396 -10.22 -28.85 -1.77
CA ALA A 396 -11.36 -29.34 -2.54
C ALA A 396 -11.81 -28.35 -3.64
N HIS A 397 -11.53 -27.05 -3.48
CA HIS A 397 -11.84 -26.03 -4.47
C HIS A 397 -10.67 -25.70 -5.41
N GLY A 398 -9.51 -26.36 -5.27
CA GLY A 398 -8.35 -26.17 -6.13
C GLY A 398 -7.54 -24.90 -5.84
N ASP A 399 -7.80 -24.24 -4.73
CA ASP A 399 -7.14 -22.98 -4.33
C ASP A 399 -5.92 -23.22 -3.38
N TRP A 400 -5.52 -24.47 -3.20
CA TRP A 400 -4.37 -24.85 -2.39
C TRP A 400 -3.11 -24.99 -3.24
N SER A 401 -2.00 -24.44 -2.77
CA SER A 401 -0.64 -24.74 -3.21
C SER A 401 0.15 -25.26 -2.00
N ASP A 402 1.07 -26.18 -2.20
CA ASP A 402 1.93 -26.64 -1.10
C ASP A 402 2.96 -25.56 -0.77
N PRO A 403 3.33 -25.41 0.53
CA PRO A 403 4.39 -24.49 0.92
C PRO A 403 5.70 -24.81 0.20
N SER A 404 6.37 -23.81 -0.35
CA SER A 404 7.67 -23.91 -1.05
C SER A 404 8.83 -24.03 -0.06
#